data_c95fc24f87253d4223c2bc0e52e84697
#
_entry.id   c95fc24f87253d4223c2bc0e52e84697
#
_cell.length_a   1.000
_cell.length_b   1.000
_cell.length_c   1.000
_cell.angle_alpha   90.00
_cell.angle_beta   90.00
_cell.angle_gamma   90.00
#
_symmetry.space_group_name_H-M   'P 1'
#
loop_
_entity.id
_entity.type
_entity.pdbx_description
1 polymer ?
#
loop_
_entity_poly.entity_id
_entity_poly.type
_entity_poly.pdbx_seq_one_letter_code
_entity_poly.pdbx_strand_id
1 'polypeptide(L)'
;RPMEKLTLKGKARFYEFANETPELLFTSYVGYDASLSTRGRASLPYEYIKRSGGVEAGYEIIPQARASVGYLREGISRNHREVEASNEDIYSGTLDLRPAHWVNVRSSYVHSERKTDTAKYHPHFFEESFPEGEAVTNVAMSLDELRRFDVYNRRRDKVELTSQLSPIDKVDVGMNVSFYEDDYSADYGLQKLWNLGWGIDVMYTPIPRLTLFGDVGQENGRGEMESRYRPVYSNVGYDSLNNDWSGALREKFENYGFGFSADVWPQKLTWGGNYGFSYSQGELLSTFAPGGNSNGDAASFPNVYYKLHRVGSQLSYRFTGQTAVKFEYWYEKYIQTDWAIDPVQPFTN
;
A
#
# COMPACT_ATOMS: atom_id res chain seq x y z
N ARG A 1 -22.42 33.08 -17.63
CA ARG A 1 -23.25 31.98 -18.20
C ARG A 1 -22.92 30.71 -17.44
N PRO A 2 -23.92 29.97 -16.88
CA PRO A 2 -23.63 28.75 -16.07
C PRO A 2 -22.88 27.68 -16.85
N MET A 3 -23.10 27.55 -18.16
CA MET A 3 -22.44 26.51 -18.99
C MET A 3 -20.94 26.78 -19.25
N GLU A 4 -20.49 28.02 -19.17
CA GLU A 4 -19.06 28.35 -19.31
C GLU A 4 -18.22 27.88 -18.12
N LYS A 5 -18.88 27.64 -16.97
CA LYS A 5 -18.29 27.18 -15.73
C LYS A 5 -18.35 25.67 -15.53
N LEU A 6 -19.09 24.96 -16.40
CA LEU A 6 -19.25 23.51 -16.33
C LEU A 6 -18.22 22.82 -17.23
N THR A 7 -17.53 21.84 -16.67
CA THR A 7 -16.62 20.95 -17.41
C THR A 7 -17.11 19.51 -17.27
N LEU A 8 -17.30 18.80 -18.38
CA LEU A 8 -17.66 17.40 -18.40
C LEU A 8 -16.49 16.61 -19.01
N LYS A 9 -16.11 15.51 -18.38
CA LYS A 9 -15.07 14.60 -18.86
C LYS A 9 -15.59 13.17 -18.86
N GLY A 10 -15.40 12.46 -19.97
CA GLY A 10 -15.58 11.02 -20.07
C GLY A 10 -14.21 10.34 -20.00
N LYS A 11 -14.13 9.21 -19.33
CA LYS A 11 -12.92 8.37 -19.24
C LYS A 11 -13.29 6.94 -19.63
N ALA A 12 -12.45 6.30 -20.45
CA ALA A 12 -12.52 4.88 -20.73
C ALA A 12 -11.10 4.32 -20.77
N ARG A 13 -10.90 3.17 -20.16
CA ARG A 13 -9.59 2.49 -20.16
C ARG A 13 -9.80 0.99 -20.33
N PHE A 14 -8.99 0.42 -21.19
CA PHE A 14 -8.81 -1.00 -21.36
C PHE A 14 -7.34 -1.34 -21.02
N TYR A 15 -7.15 -2.40 -20.26
CA TYR A 15 -5.84 -2.93 -19.94
C TYR A 15 -5.92 -4.45 -19.94
N GLU A 16 -4.95 -5.09 -20.59
CA GLU A 16 -4.81 -6.54 -20.66
C GLU A 16 -3.39 -6.89 -20.19
N PHE A 17 -3.32 -7.83 -19.30
CA PHE A 17 -2.09 -8.51 -18.94
C PHE A 17 -2.20 -9.95 -19.41
N ALA A 18 -1.50 -10.24 -20.52
CA ALA A 18 -1.34 -11.56 -21.07
C ALA A 18 -0.01 -12.16 -20.58
N ASN A 19 -0.05 -13.37 -20.11
CA ASN A 19 1.13 -14.11 -19.64
C ASN A 19 1.40 -15.29 -20.57
N GLU A 20 2.25 -15.10 -21.55
CA GLU A 20 2.65 -16.11 -22.54
C GLU A 20 3.69 -17.12 -22.01
N THR A 21 3.98 -17.11 -20.72
CA THR A 21 4.88 -18.08 -20.09
C THR A 21 4.28 -19.47 -20.23
N PRO A 22 5.00 -20.44 -20.81
CA PRO A 22 4.47 -21.81 -20.90
C PRO A 22 4.30 -22.41 -19.51
N GLU A 23 3.30 -23.27 -19.37
CA GLU A 23 3.19 -24.08 -18.15
C GLU A 23 4.46 -24.91 -17.96
N LEU A 24 5.05 -24.79 -16.77
CA LEU A 24 6.22 -25.55 -16.38
C LEU A 24 5.82 -26.57 -15.32
N LEU A 25 6.13 -27.84 -15.58
CA LEU A 25 5.91 -28.89 -14.60
C LEU A 25 7.12 -28.97 -13.65
N PHE A 26 6.89 -28.70 -12.39
CA PHE A 26 7.84 -28.92 -11.31
C PHE A 26 7.61 -30.31 -10.71
N THR A 27 8.65 -31.12 -10.67
CA THR A 27 8.58 -32.51 -10.16
C THR A 27 8.54 -32.57 -8.63
N SER A 28 8.85 -31.47 -7.96
CA SER A 28 8.80 -31.34 -6.50
C SER A 28 8.57 -29.89 -6.09
N TYR A 29 7.96 -29.67 -4.94
CA TYR A 29 7.78 -28.34 -4.37
C TYR A 29 7.81 -28.38 -2.84
N VAL A 30 8.11 -27.26 -2.22
CA VAL A 30 8.03 -27.12 -0.77
C VAL A 30 6.61 -26.74 -0.38
N GLY A 31 5.97 -27.62 0.38
CA GLY A 31 4.65 -27.35 0.97
C GLY A 31 4.80 -27.07 2.47
N TYR A 32 3.98 -26.16 2.99
CA TYR A 32 3.88 -25.88 4.43
C TYR A 32 5.23 -25.59 5.12
N ASP A 33 5.97 -24.65 4.55
CA ASP A 33 7.25 -24.08 5.09
C ASP A 33 8.41 -25.06 5.32
N ALA A 34 8.20 -26.35 5.39
CA ALA A 34 9.26 -27.29 5.76
C ALA A 34 9.23 -28.64 5.04
N SER A 35 8.13 -29.04 4.40
CA SER A 35 8.02 -30.37 3.79
C SER A 35 8.17 -30.31 2.28
N LEU A 36 9.16 -31.04 1.77
CA LEU A 36 9.32 -31.27 0.33
C LEU A 36 8.26 -32.27 -0.14
N SER A 37 7.37 -31.85 -1.02
CA SER A 37 6.48 -32.75 -1.75
C SER A 37 7.17 -33.23 -3.02
N THR A 38 7.12 -34.53 -3.28
CA THR A 38 7.61 -35.14 -4.51
C THR A 38 6.52 -35.27 -5.59
N ARG A 39 5.34 -34.71 -5.35
CA ARG A 39 4.27 -34.62 -6.35
C ARG A 39 4.59 -33.56 -7.38
N GLY A 40 4.30 -33.83 -8.63
CA GLY A 40 4.41 -32.83 -9.68
C GLY A 40 3.40 -31.71 -9.49
N ARG A 41 3.76 -30.51 -9.87
CA ARG A 41 2.88 -29.34 -9.88
C ARG A 41 3.22 -28.43 -11.06
N ALA A 42 2.20 -28.04 -11.82
CA ALA A 42 2.37 -27.09 -12.92
C ALA A 42 2.30 -25.64 -12.42
N SER A 43 3.02 -24.76 -13.08
CA SER A 43 2.79 -23.33 -12.92
C SER A 43 1.43 -22.95 -13.52
N LEU A 44 0.76 -21.98 -12.91
CA LEU A 44 -0.51 -21.43 -13.42
C LEU A 44 -0.22 -20.02 -13.96
N PRO A 45 -0.13 -19.81 -15.31
CA PRO A 45 0.09 -18.50 -15.90
C PRO A 45 -1.11 -17.59 -15.61
N TYR A 46 -0.88 -16.60 -14.75
CA TYR A 46 -1.92 -15.66 -14.34
C TYR A 46 -2.10 -14.57 -15.36
N GLU A 47 -3.33 -14.33 -15.78
CA GLU A 47 -3.74 -13.30 -16.73
C GLU A 47 -4.94 -12.53 -16.21
N TYR A 48 -5.09 -11.30 -16.64
CA TYR A 48 -6.29 -10.52 -16.35
C TYR A 48 -6.57 -9.42 -17.37
N ILE A 49 -7.84 -9.10 -17.49
CA ILE A 49 -8.34 -7.97 -18.27
C ILE A 49 -9.03 -7.00 -17.32
N LYS A 50 -8.64 -5.72 -17.40
CA LYS A 50 -9.24 -4.64 -16.65
C LYS A 50 -9.91 -3.65 -17.59
N ARG A 51 -11.19 -3.35 -17.34
CA ARG A 51 -11.97 -2.38 -18.09
C ARG A 51 -12.54 -1.35 -17.13
N SER A 52 -12.42 -0.07 -17.49
CA SER A 52 -13.03 0.98 -16.69
C SER A 52 -13.66 2.03 -17.58
N GLY A 53 -14.80 2.57 -17.12
CA GLY A 53 -15.52 3.65 -17.77
C GLY A 53 -16.15 4.56 -16.74
N GLY A 54 -16.11 5.87 -16.98
CA GLY A 54 -16.63 6.82 -16.02
C GLY A 54 -16.81 8.22 -16.56
N VAL A 55 -17.44 9.04 -15.75
CA VAL A 55 -17.75 10.44 -16.05
C VAL A 55 -17.38 11.31 -14.84
N GLU A 56 -16.95 12.52 -15.13
CA GLU A 56 -16.64 13.55 -14.12
C GLU A 56 -17.27 14.87 -14.56
N ALA A 57 -17.97 15.53 -13.65
CA ALA A 57 -18.50 16.86 -13.81
C ALA A 57 -17.81 17.82 -12.83
N GLY A 58 -17.22 18.89 -13.35
CA GLY A 58 -16.60 19.95 -12.56
C GLY A 58 -17.30 21.27 -12.79
N TYR A 59 -17.53 22.00 -11.70
CA TYR A 59 -18.19 23.30 -11.74
C TYR A 59 -17.36 24.35 -11.00
N GLU A 60 -17.11 25.47 -11.65
CA GLU A 60 -16.49 26.65 -11.05
C GLU A 60 -17.57 27.45 -10.32
N ILE A 61 -17.62 27.32 -9.00
CA ILE A 61 -18.60 28.01 -8.15
C ILE A 61 -18.33 29.53 -8.19
N ILE A 62 -17.09 29.88 -7.91
CA ILE A 62 -16.49 31.22 -8.01
C ILE A 62 -15.07 31.05 -8.54
N PRO A 63 -14.37 32.10 -9.02
CA PRO A 63 -12.99 31.99 -9.53
C PRO A 63 -12.00 31.35 -8.55
N GLN A 64 -12.28 31.42 -7.25
CA GLN A 64 -11.45 30.87 -6.18
C GLN A 64 -11.90 29.48 -5.68
N ALA A 65 -13.02 28.95 -6.17
CA ALA A 65 -13.58 27.69 -5.71
C ALA A 65 -14.17 26.85 -6.85
N ARG A 66 -13.65 25.64 -7.00
CA ARG A 66 -14.13 24.65 -7.95
C ARG A 66 -14.49 23.37 -7.22
N ALA A 67 -15.67 22.83 -7.51
CA ALA A 67 -16.08 21.49 -7.06
C ALA A 67 -16.16 20.55 -8.25
N SER A 68 -15.84 19.27 -8.05
CA SER A 68 -16.09 18.24 -9.03
C SER A 68 -16.63 16.97 -8.37
N VAL A 69 -17.45 16.25 -9.12
CA VAL A 69 -17.98 14.94 -8.73
C VAL A 69 -17.75 13.97 -9.87
N GLY A 70 -17.45 12.74 -9.54
CA GLY A 70 -17.12 11.70 -10.51
C GLY A 70 -17.71 10.37 -10.14
N TYR A 71 -18.00 9.57 -11.16
CA TYR A 71 -18.32 8.17 -11.07
C TYR A 71 -17.44 7.38 -12.02
N LEU A 72 -16.87 6.30 -11.55
CA LEU A 72 -16.09 5.36 -12.35
C LEU A 72 -16.51 3.94 -11.99
N ARG A 73 -16.78 3.13 -13.00
CA ARG A 73 -16.96 1.69 -12.85
C ARG A 73 -15.74 0.97 -13.41
N GLU A 74 -15.19 0.07 -12.62
CA GLU A 74 -14.06 -0.77 -12.97
C GLU A 74 -14.45 -2.25 -12.88
N GLY A 75 -14.18 -3.02 -13.94
CA GLY A 75 -14.34 -4.47 -13.96
C GLY A 75 -13.02 -5.16 -14.21
N ILE A 76 -12.74 -6.22 -13.46
CA ILE A 76 -11.57 -7.07 -13.64
C ILE A 76 -12.06 -8.49 -13.89
N SER A 77 -11.55 -9.12 -14.96
CA SER A 77 -11.71 -10.55 -15.25
C SER A 77 -10.33 -11.19 -15.26
N ARG A 78 -10.18 -12.33 -14.59
CA ARG A 78 -8.89 -13.01 -14.34
C ARG A 78 -9.07 -14.52 -14.40
N ASN A 79 -7.99 -15.23 -14.73
CA ASN A 79 -7.90 -16.67 -14.60
C ASN A 79 -7.21 -17.07 -13.28
N HIS A 80 -7.20 -18.35 -12.94
CA HIS A 80 -6.44 -18.97 -11.83
C HIS A 80 -6.54 -18.21 -10.49
N ARG A 81 -7.75 -17.77 -10.15
CA ARG A 81 -8.04 -17.11 -8.87
C ARG A 81 -9.35 -17.62 -8.29
N GLU A 82 -9.52 -17.43 -6.99
CA GLU A 82 -10.74 -17.86 -6.27
C GLU A 82 -12.02 -17.22 -6.84
N VAL A 83 -11.88 -16.06 -7.46
CA VAL A 83 -12.96 -15.32 -8.12
C VAL A 83 -12.47 -14.83 -9.47
N GLU A 84 -13.13 -15.27 -10.54
CA GLU A 84 -12.77 -14.88 -11.91
C GLU A 84 -13.07 -13.40 -12.20
N ALA A 85 -14.14 -12.86 -11.64
CA ALA A 85 -14.56 -11.50 -11.94
C ALA A 85 -14.95 -10.71 -10.70
N SER A 86 -14.62 -9.41 -10.74
CA SER A 86 -15.06 -8.44 -9.76
C SER A 86 -15.34 -7.09 -10.42
N ASN A 87 -16.31 -6.36 -9.87
CA ASN A 87 -16.65 -5.01 -10.30
C ASN A 87 -16.52 -4.07 -9.11
N GLU A 88 -16.03 -2.86 -9.36
CA GLU A 88 -15.92 -1.81 -8.35
C GLU A 88 -16.59 -0.53 -8.88
N ASP A 89 -17.53 -0.01 -8.11
CA ASP A 89 -18.19 1.27 -8.34
C ASP A 89 -17.49 2.32 -7.46
N ILE A 90 -17.01 3.39 -8.07
CA ILE A 90 -16.17 4.41 -7.42
C ILE A 90 -16.84 5.77 -7.59
N TYR A 91 -17.17 6.42 -6.48
CA TYR A 91 -17.72 7.76 -6.40
C TYR A 91 -16.68 8.70 -5.84
N SER A 92 -16.50 9.85 -6.45
CA SER A 92 -15.51 10.83 -6.00
C SER A 92 -16.10 12.23 -5.92
N GLY A 93 -15.64 12.99 -4.93
CA GLY A 93 -15.90 14.42 -4.80
C GLY A 93 -14.57 15.15 -4.56
N THR A 94 -14.36 16.27 -5.21
CA THR A 94 -13.16 17.10 -5.02
C THR A 94 -13.56 18.56 -4.89
N LEU A 95 -12.92 19.28 -3.98
CA LEU A 95 -13.07 20.71 -3.77
C LEU A 95 -11.68 21.37 -3.84
N ASP A 96 -11.48 22.21 -4.84
CA ASP A 96 -10.28 23.03 -5.03
C ASP A 96 -10.59 24.47 -4.60
N LEU A 97 -9.82 25.00 -3.65
CA LEU A 97 -9.99 26.33 -3.09
C LEU A 97 -8.72 27.16 -3.23
N ARG A 98 -8.87 28.41 -3.61
CA ARG A 98 -7.81 29.44 -3.66
C ARG A 98 -8.27 30.72 -2.95
N PRO A 99 -8.48 30.65 -1.61
CA PRO A 99 -9.05 31.78 -0.86
C PRO A 99 -8.19 33.05 -0.92
N ALA A 100 -6.88 32.88 -1.14
CA ALA A 100 -5.92 33.94 -1.37
C ALA A 100 -4.90 33.51 -2.44
N HIS A 101 -4.16 34.46 -3.01
CA HIS A 101 -3.14 34.17 -4.03
C HIS A 101 -1.99 33.27 -3.51
N TRP A 102 -1.78 33.25 -2.22
CA TRP A 102 -0.74 32.48 -1.54
C TRP A 102 -1.25 31.17 -0.91
N VAL A 103 -2.53 30.81 -1.09
CA VAL A 103 -3.15 29.59 -0.53
C VAL A 103 -3.82 28.78 -1.61
N ASN A 104 -3.43 27.52 -1.74
CA ASN A 104 -4.16 26.49 -2.48
C ASN A 104 -4.52 25.37 -1.52
N VAL A 105 -5.79 24.97 -1.51
CA VAL A 105 -6.27 23.83 -0.73
C VAL A 105 -7.08 22.93 -1.65
N ARG A 106 -6.78 21.65 -1.60
CA ARG A 106 -7.56 20.62 -2.28
C ARG A 106 -8.02 19.58 -1.28
N SER A 107 -9.33 19.34 -1.24
CA SER A 107 -9.92 18.24 -0.49
C SER A 107 -10.55 17.25 -1.45
N SER A 108 -10.37 15.97 -1.22
CA SER A 108 -11.03 14.91 -1.98
C SER A 108 -11.61 13.84 -1.06
N TYR A 109 -12.76 13.32 -1.47
CA TYR A 109 -13.41 12.17 -0.87
C TYR A 109 -13.69 11.14 -1.95
N VAL A 110 -13.38 9.89 -1.65
CA VAL A 110 -13.66 8.75 -2.52
C VAL A 110 -14.36 7.68 -1.72
N HIS A 111 -15.51 7.25 -2.23
CA HIS A 111 -16.22 6.08 -1.75
C HIS A 111 -16.21 5.01 -2.83
N SER A 112 -15.86 3.77 -2.49
CA SER A 112 -15.93 2.68 -3.46
C SER A 112 -16.48 1.39 -2.86
N GLU A 113 -17.26 0.67 -3.69
CA GLU A 113 -17.79 -0.64 -3.38
C GLU A 113 -17.35 -1.66 -4.43
N ARG A 114 -16.52 -2.62 -4.02
CA ARG A 114 -16.15 -3.75 -4.84
C ARG A 114 -17.05 -4.93 -4.53
N LYS A 115 -17.62 -5.51 -5.57
CA LYS A 115 -18.48 -6.71 -5.52
C LYS A 115 -17.89 -7.80 -6.38
N THR A 116 -17.90 -9.00 -5.84
CA THR A 116 -17.42 -10.22 -6.50
C THR A 116 -18.58 -11.21 -6.66
N ASP A 117 -18.53 -12.03 -7.69
CA ASP A 117 -19.50 -13.09 -7.86
C ASP A 117 -19.17 -14.26 -6.93
N THR A 118 -19.70 -14.20 -5.72
CA THR A 118 -19.47 -15.23 -4.69
C THR A 118 -20.14 -16.57 -5.01
N ALA A 119 -21.11 -16.61 -5.94
CA ALA A 119 -21.72 -17.85 -6.39
C ALA A 119 -20.74 -18.69 -7.25
N LYS A 120 -19.71 -18.05 -7.78
CA LYS A 120 -18.63 -18.68 -8.56
C LYS A 120 -17.32 -18.69 -7.80
N TYR A 121 -17.37 -18.68 -6.48
CA TYR A 121 -16.18 -18.76 -5.66
C TYR A 121 -15.57 -20.15 -5.73
N HIS A 122 -14.31 -20.23 -6.15
CA HIS A 122 -13.53 -21.45 -6.30
C HIS A 122 -12.33 -21.44 -5.33
N PRO A 123 -12.51 -21.84 -4.06
CA PRO A 123 -11.46 -21.78 -3.04
C PRO A 123 -10.23 -22.61 -3.38
N HIS A 124 -10.40 -23.64 -4.17
CA HIS A 124 -9.38 -24.62 -4.53
C HIS A 124 -8.82 -24.44 -5.95
N PHE A 125 -8.82 -23.22 -6.50
CA PHE A 125 -8.30 -22.95 -7.84
C PHE A 125 -6.86 -23.49 -8.06
N PHE A 126 -6.06 -23.59 -6.99
CA PHE A 126 -4.71 -24.14 -7.06
C PHE A 126 -4.66 -25.65 -7.39
N GLU A 127 -5.78 -26.35 -7.28
CA GLU A 127 -5.89 -27.76 -7.70
C GLU A 127 -5.64 -27.92 -9.21
N GLU A 128 -5.91 -26.89 -9.98
CA GLU A 128 -5.63 -26.85 -11.43
C GLU A 128 -4.12 -27.01 -11.73
N SER A 129 -3.24 -26.75 -10.74
CA SER A 129 -1.80 -26.93 -10.89
C SER A 129 -1.33 -28.37 -10.77
N PHE A 130 -2.19 -29.30 -10.35
CA PHE A 130 -1.83 -30.72 -10.24
C PHE A 130 -2.10 -31.47 -11.55
N PRO A 131 -1.25 -32.44 -11.91
CA PRO A 131 -1.46 -33.28 -13.08
C PRO A 131 -2.85 -33.96 -13.07
N GLU A 132 -3.45 -34.08 -14.27
CA GLU A 132 -4.74 -34.70 -14.44
C GLU A 132 -4.78 -36.11 -13.84
N GLY A 133 -5.80 -36.43 -13.03
CA GLY A 133 -5.98 -37.73 -12.38
C GLY A 133 -5.26 -37.89 -11.03
N GLU A 134 -4.52 -36.92 -10.56
CA GLU A 134 -4.00 -36.89 -9.19
C GLU A 134 -5.05 -36.37 -8.22
N ALA A 135 -5.59 -37.20 -7.36
CA ALA A 135 -6.49 -36.78 -6.29
C ALA A 135 -5.73 -35.88 -5.30
N VAL A 136 -6.21 -34.66 -5.11
CA VAL A 136 -5.68 -33.73 -4.11
C VAL A 136 -6.18 -34.16 -2.74
N THR A 137 -5.45 -35.05 -2.08
CA THR A 137 -5.88 -35.68 -0.83
C THR A 137 -5.68 -34.87 0.42
N ASN A 138 -5.23 -33.60 0.35
CA ASN A 138 -4.98 -32.76 1.53
C ASN A 138 -5.25 -31.28 1.31
N VAL A 139 -6.30 -30.95 0.61
CA VAL A 139 -6.87 -29.61 0.55
C VAL A 139 -7.47 -29.20 1.90
N ALA A 140 -7.62 -30.16 2.78
CA ALA A 140 -8.20 -30.04 4.11
C ALA A 140 -7.55 -28.99 5.05
N MET A 141 -6.37 -28.48 4.68
CA MET A 141 -5.72 -27.41 5.45
C MET A 141 -6.13 -26.01 5.01
N SER A 142 -6.75 -25.85 3.85
CA SER A 142 -7.28 -24.55 3.44
C SER A 142 -8.62 -24.32 4.13
N LEU A 143 -8.81 -23.15 4.65
CA LEU A 143 -10.10 -22.69 5.18
C LEU A 143 -10.91 -22.17 4.00
N ASP A 144 -11.98 -22.88 3.61
CA ASP A 144 -12.77 -22.58 2.42
C ASP A 144 -13.44 -21.21 2.48
N GLU A 145 -13.73 -20.72 3.69
CA GLU A 145 -14.32 -19.41 3.95
C GLU A 145 -13.28 -18.28 4.00
N LEU A 146 -11.97 -18.60 3.96
CA LEU A 146 -10.90 -17.60 3.94
C LEU A 146 -10.96 -16.77 2.65
N ARG A 147 -11.09 -15.48 2.78
CA ARG A 147 -11.18 -14.55 1.65
C ARG A 147 -9.93 -13.72 1.52
N ARG A 148 -9.39 -13.65 0.31
CA ARG A 148 -8.24 -12.81 0.00
C ARG A 148 -8.69 -11.38 -0.26
N PHE A 149 -7.97 -10.43 0.33
CA PHE A 149 -8.32 -9.01 0.33
C PHE A 149 -8.40 -8.38 -1.07
N ASP A 150 -7.67 -8.93 -2.05
CA ASP A 150 -7.60 -8.40 -3.41
C ASP A 150 -8.76 -8.84 -4.32
N VAL A 151 -9.50 -9.88 -3.94
CA VAL A 151 -10.57 -10.43 -4.78
C VAL A 151 -11.95 -10.39 -4.13
N TYR A 152 -12.07 -10.17 -2.82
CA TYR A 152 -13.33 -10.24 -2.11
C TYR A 152 -14.05 -8.89 -2.01
N ASN A 153 -15.31 -8.90 -1.57
CA ASN A 153 -16.12 -7.69 -1.41
C ASN A 153 -15.44 -6.72 -0.44
N ARG A 154 -15.42 -5.45 -0.83
CA ARG A 154 -14.80 -4.39 -0.04
C ARG A 154 -15.59 -3.09 -0.21
N ARG A 155 -15.81 -2.42 0.90
CA ARG A 155 -16.19 -1.02 0.94
C ARG A 155 -14.97 -0.20 1.36
N ARG A 156 -14.69 0.89 0.64
CA ARG A 156 -13.60 1.82 0.94
C ARG A 156 -14.13 3.24 1.05
N ASP A 157 -13.71 3.92 2.09
CA ASP A 157 -13.86 5.36 2.25
C ASP A 157 -12.47 5.99 2.37
N LYS A 158 -12.19 7.02 1.55
CA LYS A 158 -10.91 7.72 1.51
C LYS A 158 -11.12 9.22 1.52
N VAL A 159 -10.39 9.91 2.40
CA VAL A 159 -10.31 11.38 2.47
C VAL A 159 -8.87 11.81 2.27
N GLU A 160 -8.65 12.81 1.43
CA GLU A 160 -7.34 13.45 1.26
C GLU A 160 -7.51 14.97 1.33
N LEU A 161 -6.59 15.60 2.04
CA LEU A 161 -6.45 17.05 2.11
C LEU A 161 -5.01 17.41 1.76
N THR A 162 -4.83 18.26 0.77
CA THR A 162 -3.52 18.82 0.43
C THR A 162 -3.61 20.35 0.46
N SER A 163 -2.59 21.00 0.96
CA SER A 163 -2.51 22.44 0.88
C SER A 163 -1.09 22.90 0.52
N GLN A 164 -1.03 23.99 -0.23
CA GLN A 164 0.19 24.70 -0.59
C GLN A 164 0.03 26.14 -0.16
N LEU A 165 0.96 26.59 0.68
CA LEU A 165 0.96 27.93 1.25
C LEU A 165 2.27 28.63 0.90
N SER A 166 2.18 29.81 0.28
CA SER A 166 3.34 30.67 0.00
C SER A 166 3.10 32.07 0.60
N PRO A 167 3.09 32.18 1.96
CA PRO A 167 2.67 33.41 2.66
C PRO A 167 3.55 34.63 2.34
N ILE A 168 4.80 34.37 1.99
CA ILE A 168 5.76 35.37 1.51
C ILE A 168 6.63 34.74 0.42
N ASP A 169 7.23 35.53 -0.46
CA ASP A 169 8.03 35.08 -1.62
C ASP A 169 9.21 34.14 -1.29
N LYS A 170 9.53 34.01 0.01
CA LYS A 170 10.68 33.22 0.48
C LYS A 170 10.30 31.94 1.20
N VAL A 171 9.03 31.69 1.43
CA VAL A 171 8.54 30.56 2.22
C VAL A 171 7.44 29.85 1.47
N ASP A 172 7.65 28.56 1.25
CA ASP A 172 6.64 27.63 0.76
C ASP A 172 6.41 26.53 1.81
N VAL A 173 5.15 26.23 2.09
CA VAL A 173 4.74 25.18 3.02
C VAL A 173 3.74 24.27 2.32
N GLY A 174 4.09 23.01 2.21
CA GLY A 174 3.20 21.94 1.79
C GLY A 174 2.63 21.20 3.00
N MET A 175 1.38 20.84 2.95
CA MET A 175 0.72 20.00 3.95
C MET A 175 -0.12 18.95 3.26
N ASN A 176 -0.09 17.73 3.76
CA ASN A 176 -0.97 16.66 3.32
C ASN A 176 -1.52 15.87 4.51
N VAL A 177 -2.77 15.48 4.40
CA VAL A 177 -3.42 14.54 5.31
C VAL A 177 -4.17 13.54 4.46
N SER A 178 -4.04 12.25 4.75
CA SER A 178 -4.78 11.18 4.09
C SER A 178 -5.33 10.22 5.12
N PHE A 179 -6.56 9.83 4.95
CA PHE A 179 -7.21 8.78 5.72
C PHE A 179 -7.93 7.85 4.77
N TYR A 180 -7.80 6.55 4.98
CA TYR A 180 -8.70 5.58 4.35
C TYR A 180 -9.05 4.45 5.30
N GLU A 181 -10.23 3.89 5.07
CA GLU A 181 -10.75 2.72 5.75
C GLU A 181 -11.33 1.76 4.72
N ASP A 182 -10.95 0.49 4.83
CA ASP A 182 -11.48 -0.63 4.05
C ASP A 182 -12.20 -1.58 5.00
N ASP A 183 -13.45 -1.90 4.69
CA ASP A 183 -14.22 -2.95 5.33
C ASP A 183 -14.42 -4.12 4.35
N TYR A 184 -14.13 -5.32 4.79
CA TYR A 184 -14.28 -6.56 4.02
C TYR A 184 -15.39 -7.41 4.61
N SER A 185 -16.34 -7.85 3.78
CA SER A 185 -17.45 -8.69 4.24
C SER A 185 -17.11 -10.18 4.15
N ALA A 186 -16.01 -10.59 4.76
CA ALA A 186 -15.53 -11.96 4.80
C ALA A 186 -15.70 -12.56 6.20
N ASP A 187 -15.99 -13.85 6.30
CA ASP A 187 -16.03 -14.54 7.59
C ASP A 187 -14.62 -14.73 8.15
N TYR A 188 -13.65 -15.04 7.28
CA TYR A 188 -12.23 -15.17 7.59
C TYR A 188 -11.38 -14.45 6.55
N GLY A 189 -10.22 -14.01 6.98
CA GLY A 189 -9.28 -13.19 6.24
C GLY A 189 -9.20 -11.78 6.81
N LEU A 190 -8.80 -10.84 5.99
CA LEU A 190 -8.75 -9.43 6.36
C LEU A 190 -10.18 -8.89 6.52
N GLN A 191 -10.49 -8.36 7.71
CA GLN A 191 -11.80 -7.80 8.05
C GLN A 191 -11.82 -6.30 7.87
N LYS A 192 -10.79 -5.63 8.35
CA LYS A 192 -10.68 -4.18 8.33
C LYS A 192 -9.25 -3.74 8.10
N LEU A 193 -9.10 -2.67 7.35
CA LEU A 193 -7.83 -1.98 7.16
C LEU A 193 -8.08 -0.48 7.23
N TRP A 194 -7.32 0.25 8.04
CA TRP A 194 -7.34 1.70 8.00
C TRP A 194 -5.93 2.27 8.08
N ASN A 195 -5.77 3.45 7.55
CA ASN A 195 -4.52 4.18 7.58
C ASN A 195 -4.79 5.68 7.71
N LEU A 196 -4.02 6.34 8.56
CA LEU A 196 -3.99 7.78 8.71
C LEU A 196 -2.56 8.27 8.54
N GLY A 197 -2.33 9.07 7.50
CA GLY A 197 -1.06 9.71 7.22
C GLY A 197 -1.17 11.23 7.24
N TRP A 198 -0.11 11.90 7.68
CA TRP A 198 0.02 13.34 7.52
C TRP A 198 1.48 13.71 7.29
N GLY A 199 1.70 14.80 6.59
CA GLY A 199 3.03 15.34 6.33
C GLY A 199 3.01 16.86 6.19
N ILE A 200 4.12 17.46 6.55
CA ILE A 200 4.39 18.89 6.37
C ILE A 200 5.79 19.01 5.78
N ASP A 201 5.91 19.79 4.72
CA ASP A 201 7.18 20.19 4.13
C ASP A 201 7.29 21.72 4.12
N VAL A 202 8.47 22.21 4.37
CA VAL A 202 8.78 23.63 4.39
C VAL A 202 10.02 23.92 3.55
N MET A 203 9.91 24.87 2.66
CA MET A 203 11.04 25.44 1.92
C MET A 203 11.19 26.90 2.27
N TYR A 204 12.40 27.29 2.62
CA TYR A 204 12.76 28.68 2.97
C TYR A 204 13.99 29.15 2.19
N THR A 205 13.82 30.22 1.40
CA THR A 205 14.87 30.82 0.61
C THR A 205 15.23 32.22 1.18
N PRO A 206 16.04 32.31 2.27
CA PRO A 206 16.36 33.56 2.91
C PRO A 206 17.04 34.56 1.96
N ILE A 207 17.89 34.05 1.10
CA ILE A 207 18.59 34.83 0.06
C ILE A 207 18.57 34.04 -1.25
N PRO A 208 18.67 34.64 -2.43
CA PRO A 208 18.55 33.98 -3.74
C PRO A 208 19.52 32.81 -3.99
N ARG A 209 20.51 32.62 -3.11
CA ARG A 209 21.56 31.62 -3.26
C ARG A 209 21.50 30.51 -2.21
N LEU A 210 20.55 30.55 -1.31
CA LEU A 210 20.43 29.58 -0.23
C LEU A 210 18.96 29.19 -0.09
N THR A 211 18.70 27.91 -0.23
CA THR A 211 17.42 27.29 0.07
C THR A 211 17.62 26.31 1.22
N LEU A 212 16.81 26.44 2.24
CA LEU A 212 16.67 25.50 3.35
C LEU A 212 15.37 24.74 3.16
N PHE A 213 15.36 23.46 3.46
CA PHE A 213 14.14 22.66 3.39
C PHE A 213 14.06 21.67 4.56
N GLY A 214 12.86 21.36 4.97
CA GLY A 214 12.61 20.35 5.99
C GLY A 214 11.26 19.74 5.81
N ASP A 215 11.14 18.49 6.25
CA ASP A 215 9.91 17.71 6.22
C ASP A 215 9.72 16.92 7.51
N VAL A 216 8.46 16.71 7.85
CA VAL A 216 8.04 15.81 8.92
C VAL A 216 6.76 15.11 8.48
N GLY A 217 6.68 13.82 8.76
CA GLY A 217 5.49 13.05 8.47
C GLY A 217 5.31 11.88 9.41
N GLN A 218 4.07 11.46 9.54
CA GLN A 218 3.70 10.28 10.30
C GLN A 218 2.59 9.53 9.57
N GLU A 219 2.66 8.22 9.64
CA GLU A 219 1.65 7.31 9.14
C GLU A 219 1.34 6.26 10.21
N ASN A 220 0.06 6.00 10.45
CA ASN A 220 -0.42 4.97 11.34
C ASN A 220 -1.40 4.10 10.58
N GLY A 221 -1.14 2.80 10.58
CA GLY A 221 -1.96 1.79 9.94
C GLY A 221 -2.40 0.72 10.91
N ARG A 222 -3.56 0.12 10.65
CA ARG A 222 -4.04 -1.05 11.35
C ARG A 222 -4.81 -1.95 10.41
N GLY A 223 -4.42 -3.22 10.37
CA GLY A 223 -5.17 -4.30 9.73
C GLY A 223 -5.69 -5.26 10.78
N GLU A 224 -6.94 -5.69 10.64
CA GLU A 224 -7.59 -6.69 11.51
C GLU A 224 -7.97 -7.90 10.67
N MET A 225 -7.64 -9.10 11.16
CA MET A 225 -7.92 -10.33 10.45
C MET A 225 -8.47 -11.40 11.40
N GLU A 226 -9.28 -12.27 10.84
CA GLU A 226 -9.80 -13.45 11.49
C GLU A 226 -9.46 -14.70 10.71
N SER A 227 -9.19 -15.80 11.41
CA SER A 227 -8.93 -17.09 10.79
C SER A 227 -9.16 -18.22 11.79
N ARG A 228 -9.00 -19.46 11.32
CA ARG A 228 -9.15 -20.67 12.13
C ARG A 228 -7.89 -21.52 12.02
N TYR A 229 -7.39 -21.99 13.14
CA TYR A 229 -6.35 -23.01 13.17
C TYR A 229 -6.95 -24.38 12.79
N ARG A 230 -6.37 -25.01 11.78
CA ARG A 230 -6.70 -26.39 11.39
C ARG A 230 -5.50 -27.31 11.63
N PRO A 231 -5.64 -28.38 12.45
CA PRO A 231 -4.53 -29.27 12.75
C PRO A 231 -4.08 -30.05 11.51
N VAL A 232 -2.77 -30.13 11.28
CA VAL A 232 -2.13 -30.70 10.09
C VAL A 232 -2.34 -32.20 9.94
N TYR A 233 -2.49 -32.93 11.03
CA TYR A 233 -2.48 -34.39 11.04
C TYR A 233 -3.81 -35.02 11.46
N SER A 234 -4.86 -34.26 11.64
CA SER A 234 -6.15 -34.76 12.11
C SER A 234 -7.30 -33.95 11.55
N ASN A 235 -8.29 -34.60 11.02
CA ASN A 235 -9.56 -33.97 10.61
C ASN A 235 -10.47 -33.69 11.81
N VAL A 236 -10.08 -34.11 13.02
CA VAL A 236 -10.86 -33.90 14.23
C VAL A 236 -10.71 -32.44 14.67
N GLY A 237 -11.82 -31.74 14.72
CA GLY A 237 -11.86 -30.35 15.15
C GLY A 237 -11.54 -29.29 14.08
N TYR A 238 -11.51 -29.67 12.79
CA TYR A 238 -11.29 -28.73 11.68
C TYR A 238 -12.27 -27.54 11.71
N ASP A 239 -13.53 -27.82 11.99
CA ASP A 239 -14.59 -26.81 12.00
C ASP A 239 -14.95 -26.33 13.42
N SER A 240 -14.08 -26.59 14.38
CA SER A 240 -14.29 -26.14 15.75
C SER A 240 -14.09 -24.62 15.86
N LEU A 241 -15.12 -23.91 16.28
CA LEU A 241 -15.06 -22.47 16.60
C LEU A 241 -14.04 -22.15 17.71
N ASN A 242 -13.69 -23.15 18.53
CA ASN A 242 -12.66 -22.99 19.59
C ASN A 242 -11.24 -22.82 18.99
N ASN A 243 -11.07 -23.08 17.71
CA ASN A 243 -9.80 -22.87 17.00
C ASN A 243 -9.75 -21.52 16.26
N ASP A 244 -10.80 -20.72 16.38
CA ASP A 244 -10.82 -19.38 15.79
C ASP A 244 -9.86 -18.46 16.51
N TRP A 245 -9.18 -17.63 15.75
CA TRP A 245 -8.27 -16.62 16.25
C TRP A 245 -8.45 -15.31 15.50
N SER A 246 -8.17 -14.22 16.16
CA SER A 246 -8.10 -12.90 15.58
C SER A 246 -6.71 -12.33 15.71
N GLY A 247 -6.30 -11.56 14.72
CA GLY A 247 -5.03 -10.88 14.72
C GLY A 247 -5.18 -9.41 14.31
N ALA A 248 -4.27 -8.58 14.80
CA ALA A 248 -4.17 -7.21 14.35
C ALA A 248 -2.71 -6.86 14.09
N LEU A 249 -2.45 -6.33 12.90
CA LEU A 249 -1.20 -5.68 12.56
C LEU A 249 -1.38 -4.18 12.78
N ARG A 250 -0.51 -3.57 13.59
CA ARG A 250 -0.42 -2.12 13.75
C ARG A 250 0.94 -1.67 13.27
N GLU A 251 0.93 -0.64 12.46
CA GLU A 251 2.14 -0.04 11.93
C GLU A 251 2.16 1.45 12.24
N LYS A 252 3.31 1.93 12.68
CA LYS A 252 3.61 3.34 12.85
C LYS A 252 4.88 3.65 12.07
N PHE A 253 4.80 4.66 11.23
CA PHE A 253 5.94 5.18 10.50
C PHE A 253 6.09 6.67 10.76
N GLU A 254 7.31 7.12 10.99
CA GLU A 254 7.66 8.52 11.17
C GLU A 254 8.88 8.85 10.30
N ASN A 255 8.86 10.02 9.70
CA ASN A 255 10.00 10.56 8.97
C ASN A 255 10.26 12.02 9.35
N TYR A 256 11.54 12.37 9.37
CA TYR A 256 12.03 13.73 9.63
C TYR A 256 13.17 13.99 8.65
N GLY A 257 13.10 15.10 7.96
CA GLY A 257 14.12 15.49 7.02
C GLY A 257 14.46 16.96 7.15
N PHE A 258 15.72 17.31 6.93
CA PHE A 258 16.11 18.69 6.72
C PHE A 258 17.35 18.75 5.83
N GLY A 259 17.51 19.86 5.14
CA GLY A 259 18.65 20.05 4.27
C GLY A 259 18.76 21.46 3.74
N PHE A 260 19.76 21.64 2.90
CA PHE A 260 20.01 22.90 2.26
C PHE A 260 20.56 22.72 0.85
N SER A 261 20.41 23.76 0.04
CA SER A 261 21.08 23.92 -1.24
C SER A 261 21.63 25.35 -1.33
N ALA A 262 22.90 25.47 -1.63
CA ALA A 262 23.60 26.77 -1.67
C ALA A 262 24.40 26.95 -2.96
N ASP A 263 24.21 28.07 -3.63
CA ASP A 263 25.10 28.54 -4.71
C ASP A 263 26.31 29.27 -4.09
N VAL A 264 27.32 28.49 -3.69
CA VAL A 264 28.52 29.00 -3.01
C VAL A 264 29.29 29.96 -3.93
N TRP A 265 29.40 29.56 -5.20
CA TRP A 265 29.95 30.43 -6.25
C TRP A 265 28.97 30.45 -7.42
N PRO A 266 28.28 31.57 -7.66
CA PRO A 266 27.26 31.68 -8.69
C PRO A 266 27.70 31.11 -10.02
N GLN A 267 26.86 30.32 -10.62
CA GLN A 267 27.04 29.62 -11.90
C GLN A 267 28.21 28.61 -11.94
N LYS A 268 29.03 28.51 -10.88
CA LYS A 268 30.20 27.62 -10.84
C LYS A 268 30.15 26.54 -9.76
N LEU A 269 29.77 26.87 -8.54
CA LEU A 269 29.83 25.91 -7.43
C LEU A 269 28.52 25.91 -6.68
N THR A 270 27.86 24.76 -6.68
CA THR A 270 26.69 24.47 -5.83
C THR A 270 27.04 23.40 -4.81
N TRP A 271 26.57 23.59 -3.58
CA TRP A 271 26.70 22.63 -2.50
C TRP A 271 25.34 22.37 -1.88
N GLY A 272 24.97 21.10 -1.73
CA GLY A 272 23.78 20.66 -1.04
C GLY A 272 24.11 19.63 0.03
N GLY A 273 23.32 19.63 1.08
CA GLY A 273 23.39 18.63 2.12
C GLY A 273 22.01 18.33 2.68
N ASN A 274 21.80 17.09 3.08
CA ASN A 274 20.55 16.69 3.71
C ASN A 274 20.79 15.61 4.77
N TYR A 275 19.93 15.63 5.77
CA TYR A 275 19.78 14.56 6.75
C TYR A 275 18.34 14.09 6.76
N GLY A 276 18.16 12.78 6.79
CA GLY A 276 16.86 12.12 6.95
C GLY A 276 16.93 11.10 8.08
N PHE A 277 15.85 11.04 8.84
CA PHE A 277 15.61 10.00 9.84
C PHE A 277 14.24 9.39 9.60
N SER A 278 14.19 8.06 9.55
CA SER A 278 12.94 7.31 9.48
C SER A 278 12.88 6.30 10.62
N TYR A 279 11.71 6.18 11.21
CA TYR A 279 11.40 5.21 12.25
C TYR A 279 10.14 4.45 11.87
N SER A 280 10.17 3.14 12.01
CA SER A 280 9.00 2.28 11.86
C SER A 280 8.89 1.35 13.05
N GLN A 281 7.66 1.13 13.49
CA GLN A 281 7.28 0.16 14.52
C GLN A 281 6.14 -0.69 13.98
N GLY A 282 6.31 -2.01 14.06
CA GLY A 282 5.28 -3.00 13.77
C GLY A 282 4.89 -3.77 15.03
N GLU A 283 3.60 -3.94 15.26
CA GLU A 283 3.03 -4.73 16.33
C GLU A 283 2.13 -5.80 15.73
N LEU A 284 2.41 -7.06 16.01
CA LEU A 284 1.57 -8.19 15.62
C LEU A 284 0.89 -8.75 16.86
N LEU A 285 -0.39 -8.46 17.01
CA LEU A 285 -1.23 -8.89 18.09
C LEU A 285 -2.04 -10.11 17.65
N SER A 286 -2.19 -11.10 18.52
CA SER A 286 -3.05 -12.25 18.27
C SER A 286 -3.80 -12.66 19.52
N THR A 287 -5.03 -13.14 19.32
CA THR A 287 -5.92 -13.64 20.38
C THR A 287 -6.71 -14.84 19.86
N PHE A 288 -6.84 -15.87 20.69
CA PHE A 288 -7.76 -16.97 20.44
C PHE A 288 -9.14 -16.70 21.01
N ALA A 289 -10.14 -17.42 20.49
CA ALA A 289 -11.48 -17.39 21.05
C ALA A 289 -11.47 -17.80 22.54
N PRO A 290 -12.30 -17.18 23.39
CA PRO A 290 -12.40 -17.57 24.79
C PRO A 290 -12.77 -19.06 24.93
N GLY A 291 -11.96 -19.83 25.64
CA GLY A 291 -12.10 -21.28 25.75
C GLY A 291 -11.43 -22.08 24.64
N GLY A 292 -10.70 -21.41 23.77
CA GLY A 292 -9.90 -22.01 22.72
C GLY A 292 -8.82 -22.95 23.24
N ASN A 293 -8.24 -23.72 22.34
CA ASN A 293 -7.27 -24.74 22.67
C ASN A 293 -6.01 -24.13 23.30
N SER A 294 -5.84 -24.31 24.60
CA SER A 294 -4.70 -23.80 25.38
C SER A 294 -3.31 -24.26 24.87
N ASN A 295 -3.26 -25.27 24.02
CA ASN A 295 -2.04 -25.74 23.39
C ASN A 295 -1.62 -24.90 22.18
N GLY A 296 -2.39 -23.91 21.79
CA GLY A 296 -2.18 -23.06 20.64
C GLY A 296 -2.33 -21.56 20.93
N ASP A 297 -2.34 -21.13 22.18
CA ASP A 297 -2.41 -19.72 22.54
C ASP A 297 -1.24 -18.98 21.88
N ALA A 298 -1.54 -18.29 20.79
CA ALA A 298 -0.58 -17.40 20.17
C ALA A 298 -0.44 -16.15 21.04
N ALA A 299 0.61 -16.09 21.80
CA ALA A 299 0.99 -14.83 22.45
C ALA A 299 1.28 -13.80 21.36
N SER A 300 0.95 -12.55 21.62
CA SER A 300 1.36 -11.45 20.74
C SER A 300 2.87 -11.46 20.57
N PHE A 301 3.33 -11.22 19.34
CA PHE A 301 4.75 -11.19 19.05
C PHE A 301 5.39 -9.93 19.62
N PRO A 302 6.71 -9.97 19.95
CA PRO A 302 7.43 -8.75 20.29
C PRO A 302 7.38 -7.74 19.13
N ASN A 303 7.40 -6.45 19.46
CA ASN A 303 7.39 -5.41 18.45
C ASN A 303 8.63 -5.43 17.58
N VAL A 304 8.45 -5.14 16.30
CA VAL A 304 9.53 -4.99 15.33
C VAL A 304 9.82 -3.50 15.14
N TYR A 305 11.10 -3.12 15.14
CA TYR A 305 11.53 -1.74 15.00
C TYR A 305 12.57 -1.58 13.90
N TYR A 306 12.41 -0.51 13.11
CA TYR A 306 13.40 -0.10 12.11
C TYR A 306 13.74 1.37 12.30
N LYS A 307 15.03 1.69 12.24
CA LYS A 307 15.54 3.05 12.26
C LYS A 307 16.54 3.22 11.12
N LEU A 308 16.34 4.25 10.32
CA LEU A 308 17.24 4.60 9.24
C LEU A 308 17.70 6.04 9.40
N HIS A 309 19.01 6.23 9.52
CA HIS A 309 19.66 7.51 9.42
C HIS A 309 20.33 7.63 8.06
N ARG A 310 20.07 8.71 7.35
CA ARG A 310 20.65 8.99 6.05
C ARG A 310 21.25 10.39 6.04
N VAL A 311 22.51 10.49 5.65
CA VAL A 311 23.20 11.76 5.41
C VAL A 311 23.61 11.80 3.95
N GLY A 312 23.26 12.88 3.26
CA GLY A 312 23.68 13.12 1.88
C GLY A 312 24.44 14.44 1.77
N SER A 313 25.45 14.48 0.93
CA SER A 313 26.11 15.73 0.55
C SER A 313 26.49 15.67 -0.92
N GLN A 314 26.25 16.76 -1.64
CA GLN A 314 26.50 16.87 -3.06
C GLN A 314 27.23 18.17 -3.34
N LEU A 315 28.36 18.10 -4.01
CA LEU A 315 29.12 19.24 -4.49
C LEU A 315 29.21 19.18 -6.02
N SER A 316 28.80 20.24 -6.70
CA SER A 316 28.87 20.33 -8.16
C SER A 316 29.67 21.55 -8.58
N TYR A 317 30.73 21.32 -9.36
CA TYR A 317 31.56 22.39 -9.89
C TYR A 317 31.53 22.41 -11.41
N ARG A 318 31.17 23.56 -11.99
CA ARG A 318 31.09 23.79 -13.42
C ARG A 318 32.37 24.50 -13.89
N PHE A 319 33.16 23.82 -14.68
CA PHE A 319 34.39 24.35 -15.27
C PHE A 319 34.12 25.28 -16.46
N THR A 320 33.20 24.86 -17.33
CA THR A 320 32.78 25.56 -18.55
C THR A 320 31.27 25.49 -18.70
N GLY A 321 30.72 26.15 -19.73
CA GLY A 321 29.31 26.03 -20.05
C GLY A 321 28.85 24.59 -20.42
N GLN A 322 29.82 23.72 -20.75
CA GLN A 322 29.55 22.35 -21.24
C GLN A 322 30.11 21.26 -20.33
N THR A 323 30.93 21.62 -19.34
CA THR A 323 31.62 20.63 -18.48
C THR A 323 31.41 20.92 -17.01
N ALA A 324 30.91 19.94 -16.28
CA ALA A 324 30.77 19.99 -14.83
C ALA A 324 31.24 18.67 -14.21
N VAL A 325 31.74 18.75 -12.98
CA VAL A 325 32.05 17.60 -12.11
C VAL A 325 31.14 17.63 -10.90
N LYS A 326 30.56 16.50 -10.58
CA LYS A 326 29.70 16.29 -9.42
C LYS A 326 30.34 15.28 -8.49
N PHE A 327 30.45 15.61 -7.24
CA PHE A 327 30.83 14.72 -6.16
C PHE A 327 29.62 14.50 -5.27
N GLU A 328 29.32 13.23 -4.96
CA GLU A 328 28.21 12.84 -4.09
C GLU A 328 28.74 11.92 -2.99
N TYR A 329 28.30 12.17 -1.78
CA TYR A 329 28.58 11.34 -0.62
C TYR A 329 27.26 10.93 0.02
N TRP A 330 27.14 9.63 0.32
CA TRP A 330 26.00 9.04 1.02
C TRP A 330 26.52 8.23 2.20
N TYR A 331 25.88 8.42 3.33
CA TYR A 331 26.03 7.60 4.51
C TYR A 331 24.67 7.15 5.00
N GLU A 332 24.51 5.85 5.22
CA GLU A 332 23.29 5.27 5.76
C GLU A 332 23.64 4.40 6.96
N LYS A 333 22.86 4.53 8.03
CA LYS A 333 22.90 3.65 9.18
C LYS A 333 21.50 3.08 9.41
N TYR A 334 21.39 1.77 9.17
CA TYR A 334 20.18 1.02 9.40
C TYR A 334 20.30 0.23 10.70
N ILE A 335 19.27 0.28 11.54
CA ILE A 335 19.16 -0.47 12.79
C ILE A 335 17.81 -1.17 12.76
N GLN A 336 17.83 -2.47 12.93
CA GLN A 336 16.63 -3.30 12.98
C GLN A 336 16.64 -4.08 14.29
N THR A 337 15.47 -4.21 14.91
CA THR A 337 15.18 -5.15 15.98
C THR A 337 13.99 -5.98 15.54
N ASP A 338 14.23 -7.26 15.31
CA ASP A 338 13.24 -8.18 14.77
C ASP A 338 13.43 -9.55 15.42
N TRP A 339 12.44 -9.93 16.23
CA TRP A 339 12.47 -11.20 16.98
C TRP A 339 12.62 -12.43 16.07
N ALA A 340 12.22 -12.36 14.80
CA ALA A 340 12.32 -13.47 13.86
C ALA A 340 13.76 -13.72 13.40
N ILE A 341 14.60 -12.69 13.42
CA ILE A 341 16.00 -12.78 12.95
C ILE A 341 17.05 -12.56 14.05
N ASP A 342 16.69 -11.90 15.15
CA ASP A 342 17.62 -11.62 16.26
C ASP A 342 18.29 -12.89 16.82
N PRO A 343 17.64 -14.06 16.96
CA PRO A 343 18.28 -15.29 17.40
C PRO A 343 19.01 -16.04 16.27
N VAL A 344 18.79 -15.64 15.02
CA VAL A 344 19.46 -16.26 13.87
C VAL A 344 20.80 -15.58 13.70
N GLN A 345 21.87 -16.30 14.06
CA GLN A 345 23.20 -15.82 13.74
C GLN A 345 23.33 -15.70 12.21
N PRO A 346 23.79 -14.58 11.69
CA PRO A 346 23.99 -14.46 10.25
C PRO A 346 24.96 -15.55 9.82
N PHE A 347 24.54 -16.40 8.89
CA PHE A 347 25.43 -17.30 8.17
C PHE A 347 26.30 -16.45 7.24
N THR A 348 27.17 -15.64 7.85
CA THR A 348 28.20 -14.93 7.12
C THR A 348 29.49 -15.73 7.26
N ASN A 349 29.81 -16.41 6.22
CA ASN A 349 31.20 -16.72 5.89
C ASN A 349 31.56 -15.99 4.61
#